data_88fb252ab8fd56a005a360a45fc61ad0
#
_entry.id   88fb252ab8fd56a005a360a45fc61ad0
#
_cell.length_a   1.000
_cell.length_b   1.000
_cell.length_c   1.000
_cell.angle_alpha   90.00
_cell.angle_beta   90.00
_cell.angle_gamma   90.00
#
_symmetry.space_group_name_H-M   'P 1'
#
loop_
_entity.id
_entity.type
_entity.pdbx_description
1 polymer ?
#
loop_
_entity_poly.entity_id
_entity_poly.type
_entity_poly.pdbx_seq_one_letter_code
_entity_poly.pdbx_strand_id
1 'polypeptide(L)'
;MTHTEPKTETERFESALHSRDPGGALRTVVLDLAAEGVAKPDVYARLEKFLLDRRLREEHSEADEDALLDVMDALAGWCHPAAQLLG
;
A
#
# COMPACT_ATOMS: atom_id res chain seq x y z
N MET A 1 11.40 29.96 1.68
CA MET A 1 11.94 28.89 2.33
C MET A 1 11.20 27.62 2.09
N THR A 2 11.87 26.63 2.07
CA THR A 2 11.23 25.43 1.77
C THR A 2 11.17 24.59 2.97
N HIS A 3 10.00 24.37 3.35
CA HIS A 3 9.76 23.51 4.43
C HIS A 3 9.51 22.13 3.88
N THR A 4 10.40 21.24 4.18
CA THR A 4 10.29 19.90 3.65
C THR A 4 9.82 19.00 4.74
N GLU A 5 8.60 18.61 4.67
CA GLU A 5 8.08 17.60 5.56
C GLU A 5 8.03 16.27 4.84
N PRO A 6 8.35 15.19 5.52
CA PRO A 6 8.18 13.88 4.90
C PRO A 6 6.72 13.67 4.59
N LYS A 7 6.46 13.03 3.48
CA LYS A 7 5.09 12.71 3.11
C LYS A 7 4.49 11.76 4.14
N THR A 8 3.22 11.98 4.44
CA THR A 8 2.51 11.03 5.26
C THR A 8 2.35 9.74 4.47
N GLU A 9 2.01 8.69 5.17
CA GLU A 9 1.76 7.40 4.54
C GLU A 9 0.66 7.49 3.50
N THR A 10 -0.42 8.21 3.85
CA THR A 10 -1.53 8.42 2.92
C THR A 10 -1.05 9.11 1.65
N GLU A 11 -0.20 10.12 1.80
CA GLU A 11 0.31 10.83 0.65
C GLU A 11 1.20 9.94 -0.22
N ARG A 12 1.96 9.04 0.40
CA ARG A 12 2.76 8.09 -0.36
C ARG A 12 1.88 7.18 -1.21
N PHE A 13 0.80 6.68 -0.63
CA PHE A 13 -0.13 5.83 -1.36
C PHE A 13 -0.81 6.59 -2.49
N GLU A 14 -1.25 7.81 -2.22
CA GLU A 14 -1.90 8.61 -3.24
C GLU A 14 -0.96 8.92 -4.39
N SER A 15 0.26 9.29 -4.06
CA SER A 15 1.27 9.56 -5.07
C SER A 15 1.52 8.34 -5.94
N ALA A 16 1.56 7.18 -5.31
CA ALA A 16 1.75 5.92 -6.04
C ALA A 16 0.60 5.66 -7.00
N LEU A 17 -0.62 5.93 -6.57
CA LEU A 17 -1.80 5.72 -7.41
C LEU A 17 -1.81 6.65 -8.63
N HIS A 18 -1.18 7.80 -8.53
CA HIS A 18 -1.10 8.75 -9.63
C HIS A 18 0.08 8.50 -10.56
N SER A 19 0.88 7.49 -10.29
CA SER A 19 2.02 7.17 -11.13
C SER A 19 1.57 6.41 -12.37
N ARG A 20 2.50 6.22 -13.31
CA ARG A 20 2.21 5.47 -14.53
C ARG A 20 1.91 4.01 -14.24
N ASP A 21 2.52 3.47 -13.20
CA ASP A 21 2.33 2.09 -12.82
C ASP A 21 1.91 2.05 -11.35
N PRO A 22 0.63 2.27 -11.07
CA PRO A 22 0.18 2.34 -9.68
C PRO A 22 0.54 1.10 -8.87
N GLY A 23 0.37 -0.08 -9.44
CA GLY A 23 0.70 -1.31 -8.72
C GLY A 23 2.16 -1.40 -8.37
N GLY A 24 3.04 -1.11 -9.32
CA GLY A 24 4.46 -1.13 -9.08
C GLY A 24 4.90 -0.05 -8.09
N ALA A 25 4.32 1.15 -8.21
CA ALA A 25 4.62 2.22 -7.28
C ALA A 25 4.17 1.89 -5.86
N LEU A 26 2.99 1.29 -5.73
CA LEU A 26 2.51 0.86 -4.42
C LEU A 26 3.43 -0.20 -3.82
N ARG A 27 3.90 -1.13 -4.62
CA ARG A 27 4.85 -2.13 -4.15
C ARG A 27 6.12 -1.48 -3.64
N THR A 28 6.59 -0.45 -4.32
CA THR A 28 7.76 0.29 -3.87
C THR A 28 7.51 0.93 -2.51
N VAL A 29 6.34 1.53 -2.32
CA VAL A 29 5.98 2.11 -1.03
C VAL A 29 5.97 1.02 0.05
N VAL A 30 5.40 -0.13 -0.26
CA VAL A 30 5.35 -1.26 0.68
C VAL A 30 6.76 -1.69 1.07
N LEU A 31 7.65 -1.81 0.09
CA LEU A 31 9.03 -2.20 0.36
C LEU A 31 9.75 -1.15 1.21
N ASP A 32 9.48 0.12 0.94
CA ASP A 32 10.05 1.21 1.73
C ASP A 32 9.58 1.13 3.18
N LEU A 33 8.30 0.90 3.39
CA LEU A 33 7.76 0.77 4.74
C LEU A 33 8.37 -0.44 5.46
N ALA A 34 8.53 -1.53 4.76
CA ALA A 34 9.15 -2.71 5.33
C ALA A 34 10.60 -2.42 5.72
N ALA A 35 11.31 -1.67 4.89
CA ALA A 35 12.68 -1.27 5.18
C ALA A 35 12.76 -0.34 6.39
N GLU A 36 11.70 0.41 6.63
CA GLU A 36 11.61 1.30 7.79
C GLU A 36 11.27 0.54 9.07
N GLY A 37 11.00 -0.74 8.98
CA GLY A 37 10.71 -1.56 10.14
C GLY A 37 9.25 -1.88 10.36
N VAL A 38 8.39 -1.51 9.43
CA VAL A 38 6.96 -1.80 9.55
C VAL A 38 6.72 -3.26 9.17
N ALA A 39 6.06 -3.99 10.04
CA ALA A 39 5.75 -5.39 9.79
C ALA A 39 4.75 -5.52 8.64
N LYS A 40 4.86 -6.60 7.88
CA LYS A 40 3.98 -6.82 6.73
C LYS A 40 2.49 -6.80 7.07
N PRO A 41 2.04 -7.44 8.16
CA PRO A 41 0.64 -7.33 8.53
C PRO A 41 0.20 -5.91 8.81
N ASP A 42 1.08 -5.09 9.36
CA ASP A 42 0.77 -3.69 9.62
C ASP A 42 0.66 -2.92 8.30
N VAL A 43 1.53 -3.20 7.36
CA VAL A 43 1.45 -2.56 6.04
C VAL A 43 0.12 -2.91 5.37
N TYR A 44 -0.28 -4.17 5.46
CA TYR A 44 -1.55 -4.61 4.91
C TYR A 44 -2.71 -3.84 5.54
N ALA A 45 -2.70 -3.72 6.87
CA ALA A 45 -3.75 -3.00 7.58
C ALA A 45 -3.83 -1.54 7.16
N ARG A 46 -2.69 -0.92 6.93
CA ARG A 46 -2.63 0.47 6.51
C ARG A 46 -3.18 0.64 5.09
N LEU A 47 -2.87 -0.28 4.21
CA LEU A 47 -3.42 -0.27 2.86
C LEU A 47 -4.94 -0.46 2.89
N GLU A 48 -5.40 -1.37 3.71
CA GLU A 48 -6.83 -1.62 3.85
C GLU A 48 -7.55 -0.37 4.34
N LYS A 49 -7.00 0.28 5.36
CA LYS A 49 -7.57 1.50 5.88
C LYS A 49 -7.62 2.58 4.81
N PHE A 50 -6.56 2.71 4.05
CA PHE A 50 -6.49 3.68 2.97
C PHE A 50 -7.58 3.42 1.94
N LEU A 51 -7.76 2.17 1.55
CA LEU A 51 -8.78 1.79 0.59
C LEU A 51 -10.18 2.12 1.11
N LEU A 52 -10.45 1.78 2.37
CA LEU A 52 -11.74 2.06 2.97
C LEU A 52 -12.02 3.56 3.06
N ASP A 53 -11.00 4.34 3.42
CA ASP A 53 -11.12 5.79 3.47
C ASP A 53 -11.50 6.35 2.10
N ARG A 54 -10.88 5.85 1.05
CA ARG A 54 -11.19 6.33 -0.29
C ARG A 54 -12.61 5.98 -0.68
N ARG A 55 -13.07 4.80 -0.31
CA ARG A 55 -14.45 4.39 -0.58
C ARG A 55 -15.44 5.29 0.14
N LEU A 56 -15.14 5.62 1.40
CA LEU A 56 -16.01 6.49 2.18
C LEU A 56 -16.09 7.89 1.60
N ARG A 57 -15.00 8.37 1.01
CA ARG A 57 -14.98 9.68 0.39
C ARG A 57 -15.42 9.66 -1.06
N GLU A 58 -15.76 8.49 -1.56
CA GLU A 58 -16.17 8.31 -2.94
C GLU A 58 -15.12 8.81 -3.95
N GLU A 59 -13.86 8.74 -3.55
CA GLU A 59 -12.75 9.17 -4.40
C GLU A 59 -12.06 8.03 -5.11
N HIS A 60 -12.57 6.84 -4.95
CA HIS A 60 -11.93 5.68 -5.53
C HIS A 60 -12.31 5.54 -7.01
N SER A 61 -11.39 4.99 -7.77
CA SER A 61 -11.67 4.55 -9.13
C SER A 61 -11.41 3.06 -9.20
N GLU A 62 -11.96 2.43 -10.21
CA GLU A 62 -11.78 1.00 -10.39
C GLU A 62 -10.31 0.64 -10.55
N ALA A 63 -9.58 1.44 -11.31
CA ALA A 63 -8.15 1.22 -11.51
C ALA A 63 -7.38 1.35 -10.21
N ASP A 64 -7.72 2.34 -9.39
CA ASP A 64 -7.05 2.54 -8.11
C ASP A 64 -7.33 1.37 -7.18
N GLU A 65 -8.58 0.92 -7.13
CA GLU A 65 -8.93 -0.22 -6.30
C GLU A 65 -8.22 -1.48 -6.73
N ASP A 66 -8.16 -1.71 -8.04
CA ASP A 66 -7.48 -2.88 -8.57
C ASP A 66 -6.01 -2.89 -8.17
N ALA A 67 -5.35 -1.74 -8.27
CA ALA A 67 -3.95 -1.64 -7.90
C ALA A 67 -3.75 -1.92 -6.40
N LEU A 68 -4.62 -1.35 -5.57
CA LEU A 68 -4.53 -1.56 -4.13
C LEU A 68 -4.78 -3.02 -3.77
N LEU A 69 -5.82 -3.61 -4.35
CA LEU A 69 -6.16 -5.00 -4.06
C LEU A 69 -5.07 -5.96 -4.53
N ASP A 70 -4.46 -5.67 -5.66
CA ASP A 70 -3.39 -6.49 -6.18
C ASP A 70 -2.20 -6.51 -5.22
N VAL A 71 -1.83 -5.35 -4.71
CA VAL A 71 -0.72 -5.24 -3.76
C VAL A 71 -1.08 -5.90 -2.44
N MET A 72 -2.31 -5.70 -1.96
CA MET A 72 -2.76 -6.33 -0.73
C MET A 72 -2.76 -7.84 -0.84
N ASP A 73 -3.15 -8.35 -2.00
CA ASP A 73 -3.16 -9.78 -2.25
C ASP A 73 -1.74 -10.35 -2.20
N ALA A 74 -0.80 -9.64 -2.80
CA ALA A 74 0.61 -10.03 -2.74
C ALA A 74 1.12 -10.04 -1.31
N LEU A 75 0.76 -9.02 -0.52
CA LEU A 75 1.14 -8.96 0.88
C LEU A 75 0.55 -10.09 1.69
N ALA A 76 -0.70 -10.42 1.43
CA ALA A 76 -1.36 -11.51 2.12
C ALA A 76 -0.62 -12.83 1.88
N GLY A 77 -0.16 -13.03 0.65
CA GLY A 77 0.63 -14.21 0.32
C GLY A 77 1.94 -14.25 1.10
N TRP A 78 2.59 -13.10 1.26
CA TRP A 78 3.83 -13.04 2.03
C TRP A 78 3.63 -13.30 3.50
N CYS A 79 2.49 -12.88 4.02
CA CYS A 79 2.20 -12.99 5.45
C CYS A 79 1.56 -14.32 5.82
N HIS A 80 1.25 -15.14 4.86
CA HIS A 80 0.51 -16.36 5.10
C HIS A 80 1.40 -17.43 5.70
N PRO A 81 1.17 -17.81 6.95
CA PRO A 81 2.06 -18.78 7.62
C PRO A 81 2.09 -20.12 6.93
N ALA A 82 1.00 -20.53 6.33
CA ALA A 82 0.94 -21.82 5.67
C ALA A 82 1.95 -21.90 4.55
N ALA A 83 2.17 -20.83 3.84
CA ALA A 83 3.17 -20.80 2.79
C ALA A 83 4.57 -21.01 3.35
N GLN A 84 4.81 -20.47 4.53
CA GLN A 84 6.10 -20.63 5.19
C GLN A 84 6.31 -22.04 5.72
N LEU A 85 5.25 -22.63 6.21
CA LEU A 85 5.35 -23.97 6.76
C LEU A 85 5.62 -25.01 5.70
N LEU A 86 5.15 -24.72 4.52
CA LEU A 86 5.35 -25.63 3.41
C LEU A 86 6.71 -25.45 2.75
N GLY A 87 7.30 -24.32 3.03
CA GLY A 87 8.60 -24.01 2.49
C GLY A 87 9.70 -24.71 3.22
#